data_d7c4b95757c0efe17a1760300d558e5f
#
_entry.id   d7c4b95757c0efe17a1760300d558e5f
#
_cell.length_a   1.000
_cell.length_b   1.000
_cell.length_c   1.000
_cell.angle_alpha   90.00
_cell.angle_beta   90.00
_cell.angle_gamma   90.00
#
_symmetry.space_group_name_H-M   'P 1'
#
loop_
_entity.id
_entity.type
_entity.pdbx_description
1 polymer ?
#
loop_
_entity_poly.entity_id
_entity_poly.type
_entity_poly.pdbx_seq_one_letter_code
_entity_poly.pdbx_strand_id
1 'polypeptide(L)'
;MKLKLILLCAFVLSLGAVGAYAAIPNSTNGSITACADSHGAPKVIDAEAGETCASNKETLTLRNGVPIGAIHTVTTETAENSAAFKGKSVFCPAGTAVTSGGGAMGANASTDPYAPVALTRSIPDGNGWYATATEMAPYDSEWKLTVYAECVDVS
;
A
#
# COMPACT_ATOMS: atom_id res chain seq x y z
N MET A 1 15.97 56.10 34.35
CA MET A 1 16.71 55.22 33.39
C MET A 1 16.68 53.68 33.68
N LYS A 2 16.39 53.27 34.92
CA LYS A 2 16.41 51.86 35.34
C LYS A 2 15.15 51.05 34.88
N LEU A 3 14.01 51.69 34.68
CA LEU A 3 12.74 51.04 34.33
C LEU A 3 12.66 50.61 32.85
N LYS A 4 13.33 51.32 31.92
CA LYS A 4 13.34 50.98 30.48
C LYS A 4 14.21 49.76 30.16
N LEU A 5 15.20 49.46 30.98
CA LEU A 5 16.09 48.32 30.77
C LEU A 5 15.42 47.00 31.15
N ILE A 6 14.55 47.00 32.14
CA ILE A 6 13.81 45.82 32.61
C ILE A 6 12.75 45.40 31.59
N LEU A 7 12.10 46.36 30.92
CA LEU A 7 11.11 46.06 29.88
C LEU A 7 11.76 45.46 28.62
N LEU A 8 13.00 45.83 28.29
CA LEU A 8 13.71 45.27 27.12
C LEU A 8 14.14 43.83 27.37
N CYS A 9 14.57 43.46 28.58
CA CYS A 9 14.91 42.06 28.91
C CYS A 9 13.70 41.13 28.95
N ALA A 10 12.52 41.62 29.35
CA ALA A 10 11.31 40.82 29.39
C ALA A 10 10.78 40.51 27.97
N PHE A 11 11.03 41.39 26.98
CA PHE A 11 10.59 41.19 25.61
C PHE A 11 11.48 40.20 24.81
N VAL A 12 12.76 40.09 25.17
CA VAL A 12 13.70 39.15 24.53
C VAL A 12 13.51 37.74 25.03
N LEU A 13 12.99 37.54 26.25
CA LEU A 13 12.71 36.20 26.79
C LEU A 13 11.41 35.56 26.29
N SER A 14 10.49 36.36 25.71
CA SER A 14 9.23 35.83 25.15
C SER A 14 9.31 35.36 23.70
N LEU A 15 10.43 35.57 23.00
CA LEU A 15 10.64 35.12 21.60
C LEU A 15 11.37 33.79 21.48
N GLY A 16 11.67 33.13 22.58
CA GLY A 16 12.50 31.91 22.60
C GLY A 16 11.77 30.60 22.73
N ALA A 17 10.43 30.56 22.73
CA ALA A 17 9.68 29.33 22.80
C ALA A 17 8.88 29.06 21.50
N VAL A 18 9.56 29.11 20.36
CA VAL A 18 9.07 28.37 19.20
C VAL A 18 9.36 26.91 19.53
N GLY A 19 8.37 26.20 20.07
CA GLY A 19 8.47 24.78 20.31
C GLY A 19 8.91 24.11 19.00
N ALA A 20 10.10 23.53 18.98
CA ALA A 20 10.50 22.62 17.92
C ALA A 20 9.52 21.46 17.99
N TYR A 21 8.53 21.46 17.14
CA TYR A 21 7.72 20.28 16.91
C TYR A 21 8.64 19.23 16.29
N ALA A 22 8.91 18.16 17.05
CA ALA A 22 9.63 17.02 16.55
C ALA A 22 8.93 16.50 15.28
N ALA A 23 9.58 16.62 14.15
CA ALA A 23 9.05 16.09 12.89
C ALA A 23 9.36 14.60 12.80
N ILE A 24 8.51 13.80 13.41
CA ILE A 24 8.56 12.34 13.29
C ILE A 24 7.27 11.89 12.56
N PRO A 25 7.35 11.32 11.39
CA PRO A 25 8.54 10.94 10.58
C PRO A 25 9.27 12.11 9.93
N ASN A 26 10.50 11.87 9.46
CA ASN A 26 11.32 12.85 8.75
C ASN A 26 10.52 13.51 7.61
N SER A 27 10.50 14.85 7.57
CA SER A 27 9.66 15.63 6.67
C SER A 27 10.04 15.48 5.20
N THR A 28 11.29 15.11 4.90
CA THR A 28 11.79 15.00 3.53
C THR A 28 11.51 13.64 2.90
N ASN A 29 11.64 12.56 3.67
CA ASN A 29 11.57 11.18 3.14
C ASN A 29 10.62 10.26 3.93
N GLY A 30 9.92 10.78 4.93
CA GLY A 30 8.98 10.02 5.75
C GLY A 30 9.63 8.93 6.60
N SER A 31 10.96 8.90 6.74
CA SER A 31 11.63 7.87 7.54
C SER A 31 11.51 8.15 9.04
N ILE A 32 11.50 7.09 9.83
CA ILE A 32 11.57 7.15 11.29
C ILE A 32 12.91 6.54 11.71
N THR A 33 13.71 7.30 12.46
CA THR A 33 14.96 6.80 13.01
C THR A 33 14.74 6.33 14.45
N ALA A 34 15.21 5.16 14.77
CA ALA A 34 15.16 4.61 16.12
C ALA A 34 16.52 4.05 16.55
N CYS A 35 16.80 4.09 17.82
CA CYS A 35 17.99 3.50 18.44
C CYS A 35 17.57 2.24 19.19
N ALA A 36 18.12 1.08 18.81
CA ALA A 36 17.90 -0.19 19.52
C ALA A 36 19.09 -0.50 20.43
N ASP A 37 18.83 -1.09 21.57
CA ASP A 37 19.84 -1.65 22.44
C ASP A 37 19.88 -3.19 22.34
N SER A 38 20.81 -3.81 23.04
CA SER A 38 20.96 -5.27 23.06
C SER A 38 19.75 -6.02 23.65
N HIS A 39 18.82 -5.32 24.25
CA HIS A 39 17.58 -5.88 24.82
C HIS A 39 16.38 -5.70 23.86
N GLY A 40 16.62 -5.08 22.69
CA GLY A 40 15.64 -5.00 21.62
C GLY A 40 14.55 -3.93 21.78
N ALA A 41 14.62 -3.06 22.79
CA ALA A 41 13.64 -1.97 22.94
C ALA A 41 14.05 -0.75 22.08
N PRO A 42 13.38 -0.47 20.96
CA PRO A 42 13.71 0.68 20.14
C PRO A 42 13.19 1.98 20.79
N LYS A 43 14.02 3.02 20.78
CA LYS A 43 13.63 4.39 21.12
C LYS A 43 13.67 5.22 19.84
N VAL A 44 12.54 5.77 19.45
CA VAL A 44 12.45 6.71 18.32
C VAL A 44 13.15 8.02 18.69
N ILE A 45 13.92 8.55 17.75
CA ILE A 45 14.63 9.83 17.90
C ILE A 45 14.27 10.77 16.74
N ASP A 46 14.41 12.06 16.98
CA ASP A 46 14.28 13.09 15.95
C ASP A 46 15.64 13.38 15.29
N ALA A 47 15.92 12.65 14.21
CA ALA A 47 17.16 12.82 13.46
C ALA A 47 17.24 14.17 12.72
N GLU A 48 16.11 14.81 12.39
CA GLU A 48 16.07 16.15 11.79
C GLU A 48 16.44 17.24 12.80
N ALA A 49 16.09 17.03 14.07
CA ALA A 49 16.54 17.91 15.17
C ALA A 49 18.00 17.66 15.56
N GLY A 50 18.71 16.76 14.88
CA GLY A 50 20.11 16.43 15.15
C GLY A 50 20.31 15.40 16.25
N GLU A 51 19.25 14.72 16.72
CA GLU A 51 19.41 13.62 17.67
C GLU A 51 20.13 12.43 17.01
N THR A 52 21.03 11.82 17.73
CA THR A 52 21.82 10.65 17.29
C THR A 52 21.76 9.54 18.32
N CYS A 53 21.95 8.31 17.85
CA CYS A 53 22.06 7.16 18.75
C CYS A 53 23.37 7.21 19.54
N ALA A 54 23.32 6.79 20.80
CA ALA A 54 24.52 6.57 21.59
C ALA A 54 25.38 5.48 20.93
N SER A 55 26.71 5.54 21.12
CA SER A 55 27.69 4.67 20.44
C SER A 55 27.52 3.16 20.70
N ASN A 56 26.81 2.80 21.77
CA ASN A 56 26.48 1.42 22.15
C ASN A 56 25.08 0.95 21.66
N LYS A 57 24.41 1.74 20.80
CA LYS A 57 23.10 1.42 20.25
C LYS A 57 23.15 1.33 18.74
N GLU A 58 22.40 0.41 18.21
CA GLU A 58 22.21 0.25 16.77
C GLU A 58 21.22 1.30 16.25
N THR A 59 21.55 1.91 15.11
CA THR A 59 20.62 2.83 14.42
C THR A 59 19.74 2.04 13.48
N LEU A 60 18.44 2.06 13.73
CA LEU A 60 17.42 1.48 12.86
C LEU A 60 16.74 2.62 12.10
N THR A 61 16.75 2.55 10.77
CA THR A 61 15.95 3.44 9.94
C THR A 61 14.72 2.69 9.44
N LEU A 62 13.59 3.01 10.03
CA LEU A 62 12.30 2.53 9.55
C LEU A 62 11.85 3.53 8.48
N ARG A 63 11.89 3.12 7.24
CA ARG A 63 11.22 3.91 6.20
C ARG A 63 9.73 3.79 6.45
N ASN A 64 9.08 4.94 6.52
CA ASN A 64 7.63 5.01 6.51
C ASN A 64 7.21 4.36 5.20
N GLY A 65 6.65 3.17 5.28
CA GLY A 65 6.47 2.22 4.21
C GLY A 65 6.85 2.75 2.85
N VAL A 66 7.60 2.02 2.06
CA VAL A 66 7.73 2.37 0.64
C VAL A 66 6.40 3.00 0.27
N PRO A 67 6.35 4.28 -0.18
CA PRO A 67 5.06 4.83 -0.58
C PRO A 67 4.45 3.75 -1.43
N ILE A 68 3.32 3.20 -0.98
CA ILE A 68 2.64 2.18 -1.78
C ILE A 68 2.46 2.91 -3.09
N GLY A 69 3.30 2.59 -4.05
CA GLY A 69 3.26 3.20 -5.37
C GLY A 69 1.83 3.11 -5.84
N ALA A 70 1.40 3.95 -6.74
CA ALA A 70 0.03 3.94 -7.18
C ALA A 70 -0.43 2.49 -7.40
N ILE A 71 -1.54 2.11 -6.79
CA ILE A 71 -2.14 0.80 -7.05
C ILE A 71 -2.76 0.86 -8.44
N HIS A 72 -2.31 -0.04 -9.30
CA HIS A 72 -2.81 -0.17 -10.66
C HIS A 72 -3.62 -1.44 -10.78
N THR A 73 -4.86 -1.34 -11.20
CA THR A 73 -5.66 -2.51 -11.56
C THR A 73 -5.37 -2.90 -13.00
N VAL A 74 -4.89 -4.11 -13.22
CA VAL A 74 -4.79 -4.70 -14.55
C VAL A 74 -5.87 -5.76 -14.74
N THR A 75 -6.45 -5.83 -15.92
CA THR A 75 -7.55 -6.74 -16.22
C THR A 75 -7.32 -7.49 -17.53
N THR A 76 -7.89 -8.67 -17.63
CA THR A 76 -8.01 -9.42 -18.88
C THR A 76 -9.34 -10.16 -18.90
N GLU A 77 -9.84 -10.47 -20.09
CA GLU A 77 -11.12 -11.16 -20.26
C GLU A 77 -10.96 -12.41 -21.14
N THR A 78 -11.80 -13.39 -20.90
CA THR A 78 -11.99 -14.49 -21.84
C THR A 78 -12.92 -14.05 -22.98
N ALA A 79 -12.96 -14.84 -24.05
CA ALA A 79 -13.99 -14.65 -25.07
C ALA A 79 -15.38 -14.75 -24.46
N GLU A 80 -16.30 -13.90 -24.93
CA GLU A 80 -17.73 -14.01 -24.64
C GLU A 80 -18.34 -15.07 -25.54
N ASN A 81 -18.81 -16.12 -24.94
CA ASN A 81 -19.46 -17.28 -25.61
C ASN A 81 -20.10 -18.18 -24.55
N SER A 82 -20.75 -19.27 -25.00
CA SER A 82 -21.43 -20.27 -24.17
C SER A 82 -20.52 -21.44 -23.72
N ALA A 83 -19.19 -21.29 -23.71
CA ALA A 83 -18.32 -22.37 -23.22
C ALA A 83 -18.50 -22.57 -21.72
N ALA A 84 -18.75 -23.81 -21.31
CA ALA A 84 -19.09 -24.19 -19.94
C ALA A 84 -17.95 -23.97 -18.91
N PHE A 85 -16.70 -23.79 -19.36
CA PHE A 85 -15.53 -23.52 -18.54
C PHE A 85 -14.73 -22.36 -19.11
N LYS A 86 -14.29 -21.46 -18.24
CA LYS A 86 -13.38 -20.37 -18.60
C LYS A 86 -12.28 -20.23 -17.56
N GLY A 87 -11.08 -19.93 -18.04
CA GLY A 87 -9.93 -19.65 -17.19
C GLY A 87 -8.99 -18.67 -17.85
N LYS A 88 -8.39 -17.80 -17.07
CA LYS A 88 -7.47 -16.77 -17.57
C LYS A 88 -6.50 -16.33 -16.47
N SER A 89 -5.28 -15.97 -16.88
CA SER A 89 -4.32 -15.26 -16.02
C SER A 89 -4.17 -13.82 -16.49
N VAL A 90 -3.90 -12.93 -15.55
CA VAL A 90 -3.48 -11.54 -15.77
C VAL A 90 -2.19 -11.30 -15.00
N PHE A 91 -1.24 -10.56 -15.58
CA PHE A 91 0.05 -10.30 -14.97
C PHE A 91 0.28 -8.82 -14.77
N CYS A 92 0.93 -8.49 -13.66
CA CYS A 92 1.39 -7.15 -13.36
C CYS A 92 2.51 -6.73 -14.32
N PRO A 93 2.56 -5.44 -14.72
CA PRO A 93 3.65 -4.91 -15.55
C PRO A 93 5.02 -5.04 -14.89
N ALA A 94 6.07 -4.95 -15.70
CA ALA A 94 7.45 -4.88 -15.19
C ALA A 94 7.63 -3.69 -14.24
N GLY A 95 8.33 -3.88 -13.14
CA GLY A 95 8.50 -2.86 -12.11
C GLY A 95 7.36 -2.76 -11.10
N THR A 96 6.39 -3.67 -11.19
CA THR A 96 5.30 -3.76 -10.19
C THR A 96 5.19 -5.16 -9.61
N ALA A 97 4.58 -5.27 -8.44
CA ALA A 97 4.29 -6.54 -7.75
C ALA A 97 2.79 -6.72 -7.51
N VAL A 98 2.30 -7.94 -7.69
CA VAL A 98 0.91 -8.26 -7.37
C VAL A 98 0.69 -8.24 -5.86
N THR A 99 -0.40 -7.61 -5.42
CA THR A 99 -0.83 -7.57 -4.01
C THR A 99 -2.13 -8.33 -3.77
N SER A 100 -3.00 -8.34 -4.76
CA SER A 100 -4.28 -9.05 -4.71
C SER A 100 -4.84 -9.26 -6.11
N GLY A 101 -5.95 -9.96 -6.22
CA GLY A 101 -6.67 -10.12 -7.47
C GLY A 101 -7.95 -10.92 -7.32
N GLY A 102 -8.62 -11.15 -8.43
CA GLY A 102 -9.87 -11.87 -8.44
C GLY A 102 -10.41 -12.16 -9.83
N GLY A 103 -11.61 -12.71 -9.86
CA GLY A 103 -12.37 -12.92 -11.06
C GLY A 103 -13.82 -12.48 -10.90
N ALA A 104 -14.39 -11.99 -11.98
CA ALA A 104 -15.81 -11.63 -12.06
C ALA A 104 -16.44 -12.20 -13.32
N MET A 105 -17.64 -12.71 -13.21
CA MET A 105 -18.43 -13.11 -14.36
C MET A 105 -19.08 -11.88 -14.98
N GLY A 106 -19.02 -11.80 -16.31
CA GLY A 106 -19.56 -10.68 -17.09
C GLY A 106 -20.51 -11.12 -18.19
N ALA A 107 -20.98 -10.15 -18.98
CA ALA A 107 -22.02 -10.30 -19.99
C ALA A 107 -23.35 -10.74 -19.37
N ASN A 108 -24.08 -11.68 -19.99
CA ASN A 108 -25.39 -12.11 -19.48
C ASN A 108 -25.33 -12.66 -18.05
N ALA A 109 -24.23 -13.35 -17.68
CA ALA A 109 -24.05 -13.86 -16.31
C ALA A 109 -23.92 -12.79 -15.23
N SER A 110 -23.57 -11.53 -15.56
CA SER A 110 -23.51 -10.43 -14.60
C SER A 110 -24.85 -9.74 -14.38
N THR A 111 -25.77 -9.87 -15.30
CA THR A 111 -27.10 -9.24 -15.27
C THR A 111 -28.21 -10.20 -14.88
N ASP A 112 -27.95 -11.50 -15.04
CA ASP A 112 -28.88 -12.56 -14.64
C ASP A 112 -28.52 -13.07 -13.24
N PRO A 113 -29.29 -12.71 -12.19
CA PRO A 113 -29.01 -13.13 -10.82
C PRO A 113 -29.18 -14.64 -10.62
N TYR A 114 -29.71 -15.36 -11.61
CA TYR A 114 -29.90 -16.81 -11.57
C TYR A 114 -28.95 -17.55 -12.51
N ALA A 115 -28.00 -16.85 -13.15
CA ALA A 115 -27.01 -17.49 -14.01
C ALA A 115 -26.26 -18.58 -13.22
N PRO A 116 -26.29 -19.84 -13.67
CA PRO A 116 -25.68 -20.96 -12.95
C PRO A 116 -24.16 -21.02 -13.19
N VAL A 117 -23.50 -19.90 -13.06
CA VAL A 117 -22.04 -19.77 -13.28
C VAL A 117 -21.36 -19.41 -11.95
N ALA A 118 -20.33 -20.14 -11.58
CA ALA A 118 -19.61 -19.92 -10.34
C ALA A 118 -18.10 -19.79 -10.56
N LEU A 119 -17.45 -18.92 -9.80
CA LEU A 119 -16.00 -18.87 -9.71
C LEU A 119 -15.52 -20.13 -8.97
N THR A 120 -14.67 -20.92 -9.62
CA THR A 120 -14.21 -22.22 -9.09
C THR A 120 -12.76 -22.14 -8.60
N ARG A 121 -12.00 -21.15 -9.04
CA ARG A 121 -10.64 -20.89 -8.57
C ARG A 121 -10.34 -19.40 -8.66
N SER A 122 -9.58 -18.89 -7.68
CA SER A 122 -9.04 -17.55 -7.66
C SER A 122 -7.77 -17.57 -6.82
N ILE A 123 -6.59 -17.53 -7.47
CA ILE A 123 -5.29 -17.74 -6.80
C ILE A 123 -4.21 -16.85 -7.42
N PRO A 124 -3.14 -16.50 -6.67
CA PRO A 124 -1.95 -15.92 -7.25
C PRO A 124 -1.34 -16.83 -8.33
N ASP A 125 -0.76 -16.22 -9.39
CA ASP A 125 -0.09 -16.88 -10.48
C ASP A 125 1.19 -16.10 -10.86
N GLY A 126 2.32 -16.46 -10.24
CA GLY A 126 3.55 -15.70 -10.39
C GLY A 126 3.38 -14.24 -9.95
N ASN A 127 3.76 -13.29 -10.81
CA ASN A 127 3.48 -11.86 -10.60
C ASN A 127 2.10 -11.47 -11.20
N GLY A 128 1.07 -12.22 -10.89
CA GLY A 128 -0.26 -12.01 -11.43
C GLY A 128 -1.34 -12.79 -10.69
N TRP A 129 -2.49 -12.96 -11.33
CA TRP A 129 -3.65 -13.63 -10.77
C TRP A 129 -4.30 -14.56 -11.81
N TYR A 130 -4.66 -15.74 -11.37
CA TYR A 130 -5.39 -16.72 -12.17
C TYR A 130 -6.78 -16.97 -11.59
N ALA A 131 -7.78 -16.94 -12.44
CA ALA A 131 -9.12 -17.32 -12.04
C ALA A 131 -9.77 -18.27 -13.06
N THR A 132 -10.66 -19.11 -12.55
CA THR A 132 -11.52 -19.98 -13.36
C THR A 132 -12.96 -19.88 -12.89
N ALA A 133 -13.86 -19.99 -13.82
CA ALA A 133 -15.29 -20.11 -13.57
C ALA A 133 -15.88 -21.24 -14.44
N THR A 134 -16.96 -21.83 -13.93
CA THR A 134 -17.64 -22.92 -14.64
C THR A 134 -19.15 -22.81 -14.49
N GLU A 135 -19.87 -23.33 -15.46
CA GLU A 135 -21.30 -23.53 -15.38
C GLU A 135 -21.59 -24.65 -14.38
N MET A 136 -22.44 -24.41 -13.43
CA MET A 136 -22.91 -25.39 -12.44
C MET A 136 -24.14 -26.15 -12.92
N ALA A 137 -24.77 -25.67 -13.98
CA ALA A 137 -25.84 -26.30 -14.74
C ALA A 137 -25.76 -25.76 -16.17
N PRO A 138 -26.37 -26.45 -17.17
CA PRO A 138 -26.39 -25.99 -18.56
C PRO A 138 -26.90 -24.55 -18.66
N TYR A 139 -26.15 -23.69 -19.37
CA TYR A 139 -26.46 -22.28 -19.55
C TYR A 139 -26.22 -21.88 -21.01
N ASP A 140 -27.29 -21.66 -21.76
CA ASP A 140 -27.24 -21.39 -23.19
C ASP A 140 -26.86 -19.94 -23.54
N SER A 141 -26.78 -19.07 -22.56
CA SER A 141 -26.40 -17.67 -22.79
C SER A 141 -24.89 -17.49 -22.83
N GLU A 142 -24.44 -16.52 -23.61
CA GLU A 142 -23.03 -16.16 -23.68
C GLU A 142 -22.60 -15.44 -22.39
N TRP A 143 -21.38 -15.75 -21.93
CA TRP A 143 -20.77 -15.15 -20.76
C TRP A 143 -19.26 -15.04 -20.91
N LYS A 144 -18.62 -14.21 -20.08
CA LYS A 144 -17.17 -14.06 -20.00
C LYS A 144 -16.69 -14.05 -18.57
N LEU A 145 -15.43 -14.43 -18.39
CA LEU A 145 -14.71 -14.25 -17.13
C LEU A 145 -13.75 -13.08 -17.29
N THR A 146 -13.88 -12.08 -16.44
CA THR A 146 -12.90 -11.00 -16.25
C THR A 146 -12.01 -11.38 -15.08
N VAL A 147 -10.69 -11.37 -15.28
CA VAL A 147 -9.70 -11.59 -14.23
C VAL A 147 -8.95 -10.29 -14.01
N TYR A 148 -8.74 -9.90 -12.76
CA TYR A 148 -8.02 -8.69 -12.40
C TYR A 148 -6.93 -8.96 -11.38
N ALA A 149 -5.90 -8.15 -11.41
CA ALA A 149 -4.85 -8.10 -10.38
C ALA A 149 -4.59 -6.66 -9.97
N GLU A 150 -4.38 -6.45 -8.68
CA GLU A 150 -3.93 -5.19 -8.11
C GLU A 150 -2.41 -5.22 -8.01
N CYS A 151 -1.76 -4.31 -8.70
CA CYS A 151 -0.32 -4.21 -8.82
C CYS A 151 0.17 -2.95 -8.13
N VAL A 152 1.29 -3.03 -7.40
CA VAL A 152 1.92 -1.91 -6.73
C VAL A 152 3.32 -1.69 -7.30
N ASP A 153 3.73 -0.44 -7.50
CA ASP A 153 5.08 -0.13 -7.93
C ASP A 153 6.10 -0.64 -6.89
N VAL A 154 7.14 -1.35 -7.37
CA VAL A 154 8.28 -1.80 -6.56
C VAL A 154 9.51 -1.04 -7.03
N SER A 155 10.04 -0.18 -6.15
CA SER A 155 11.25 0.63 -6.37
C SER A 155 12.48 -0.07 -5.79
#